data_57321a8f9ab7984a6e6e81b69f0d4ce9
#
_entry.id   57321a8f9ab7984a6e6e81b69f0d4ce9
#
_cell.length_a   1.000
_cell.length_b   1.000
_cell.length_c   1.000
_cell.angle_alpha   90.00
_cell.angle_beta   90.00
_cell.angle_gamma   90.00
#
_symmetry.space_group_name_H-M   'P 1'
#
loop_
_entity.id
_entity.type
_entity.pdbx_description
1 polymer ?
#
loop_
_entity_poly.entity_id
_entity_poly.type
_entity_poly.pdbx_seq_one_letter_code
_entity_poly.pdbx_strand_id
1 'polypeptide(L)'
;MAQEILSVAIWEPLPEHEAAALETFHELTSIVARKGYGRDLLYRDREHHYVFFRYWKSEDARRTAQEDPEMLRCWAKLGNEIQIVKVYETLAEVPLEKGK
;
A
#
# COMPACT_ATOMS: atom_id res chain seq x y z
N MET A 1 10.68 18.48 11.15
CA MET A 1 9.50 17.94 10.53
C MET A 1 9.67 16.46 10.22
N ALA A 2 8.66 15.69 10.54
CA ALA A 2 8.71 14.27 10.23
C ALA A 2 8.53 14.08 8.74
N GLN A 3 9.37 13.24 8.16
CA GLN A 3 9.22 12.86 6.77
C GLN A 3 8.15 11.79 6.67
N GLU A 4 7.37 11.84 5.60
CA GLU A 4 6.44 10.77 5.33
C GLU A 4 7.21 9.52 4.96
N ILE A 5 6.69 8.40 5.41
CA ILE A 5 7.24 7.10 5.06
C ILE A 5 6.37 6.54 3.94
N LEU A 6 7.00 6.13 2.88
CA LEU A 6 6.29 5.63 1.71
C LEU A 6 6.55 4.14 1.54
N SER A 7 5.47 3.39 1.37
CA SER A 7 5.54 1.99 0.96
C SER A 7 4.99 1.87 -0.44
N VAL A 8 5.60 1.02 -1.25
CA VAL A 8 5.16 0.80 -2.62
C VAL A 8 5.10 -0.70 -2.87
N ALA A 9 4.01 -1.15 -3.48
CA ALA A 9 3.88 -2.54 -3.89
C ALA A 9 3.45 -2.57 -5.34
N ILE A 10 4.20 -3.28 -6.15
CA ILE A 10 3.85 -3.52 -7.54
C ILE A 10 3.29 -4.93 -7.63
N TRP A 11 2.09 -5.06 -8.18
CA TRP A 11 1.42 -6.35 -8.20
C TRP A 11 0.61 -6.51 -9.47
N GLU A 12 0.25 -7.74 -9.75
CA GLU A 12 -0.67 -8.04 -10.82
C GLU A 12 -1.75 -8.99 -10.30
N PRO A 13 -2.97 -8.89 -10.82
CA PRO A 13 -4.03 -9.80 -10.36
C PRO A 13 -3.79 -11.20 -10.89
N LEU A 14 -4.15 -12.18 -10.09
CA LEU A 14 -4.21 -13.55 -10.59
C LEU A 14 -5.33 -13.64 -11.61
N PRO A 15 -5.27 -14.62 -12.53
CA PRO A 15 -6.32 -14.75 -13.56
C PRO A 15 -7.70 -14.77 -12.93
N GLU A 16 -8.60 -13.94 -13.48
CA GLU A 16 -10.00 -13.86 -13.06
C GLU A 16 -10.21 -13.32 -11.64
N HIS A 17 -9.17 -12.74 -11.04
CA HIS A 17 -9.26 -12.22 -9.67
C HIS A 17 -9.12 -10.70 -9.60
N GLU A 18 -9.11 -10.02 -10.75
CA GLU A 18 -8.87 -8.58 -10.74
C GLU A 18 -9.93 -7.82 -9.96
N ALA A 19 -11.20 -8.12 -10.20
CA ALA A 19 -12.28 -7.43 -9.52
C ALA A 19 -12.23 -7.68 -8.02
N ALA A 20 -11.96 -8.92 -7.62
CA ALA A 20 -11.87 -9.27 -6.20
C ALA A 20 -10.69 -8.54 -5.54
N ALA A 21 -9.55 -8.47 -6.23
CA ALA A 21 -8.39 -7.80 -5.70
C ALA A 21 -8.66 -6.31 -5.49
N LEU A 22 -9.29 -5.67 -6.47
CA LEU A 22 -9.61 -4.25 -6.35
C LEU A 22 -10.55 -3.99 -5.20
N GLU A 23 -11.52 -4.89 -4.98
CA GLU A 23 -12.44 -4.76 -3.86
C GLU A 23 -11.71 -4.88 -2.53
N THR A 24 -10.77 -5.82 -2.43
CA THR A 24 -9.99 -5.98 -1.21
C THR A 24 -9.10 -4.77 -0.96
N PHE A 25 -8.48 -4.20 -2.01
CA PHE A 25 -7.70 -2.97 -1.85
C PHE A 25 -8.59 -1.81 -1.44
N HIS A 26 -9.82 -1.76 -1.94
CA HIS A 26 -10.75 -0.72 -1.53
C HIS A 26 -11.05 -0.84 -0.03
N GLU A 27 -11.27 -2.05 0.44
CA GLU A 27 -11.51 -2.31 1.85
C GLU A 27 -10.30 -1.91 2.68
N LEU A 28 -9.10 -2.31 2.23
CA LEU A 28 -7.85 -2.01 2.91
C LEU A 28 -7.65 -0.50 3.05
N THR A 29 -7.88 0.21 1.96
CA THR A 29 -7.75 1.67 1.95
C THR A 29 -8.74 2.34 2.90
N SER A 30 -9.96 1.80 2.98
CA SER A 30 -10.96 2.30 3.93
C SER A 30 -10.48 2.16 5.37
N ILE A 31 -9.87 1.02 5.69
CA ILE A 31 -9.36 0.80 7.04
C ILE A 31 -8.25 1.80 7.36
N VAL A 32 -7.33 1.98 6.40
CA VAL A 32 -6.21 2.90 6.59
C VAL A 32 -6.71 4.32 6.84
N ALA A 33 -7.69 4.76 6.06
CA ALA A 33 -8.25 6.10 6.22
C ALA A 33 -8.99 6.24 7.54
N ARG A 34 -9.83 5.25 7.86
CA ARG A 34 -10.68 5.31 9.06
C ARG A 34 -9.84 5.31 10.34
N LYS A 35 -8.77 4.55 10.35
CA LYS A 35 -7.92 4.45 11.54
C LYS A 35 -6.78 5.46 11.55
N GLY A 36 -6.68 6.26 10.50
CA GLY A 36 -5.67 7.31 10.46
C GLY A 36 -4.26 6.83 10.28
N TYR A 37 -4.07 5.67 9.66
CA TYR A 37 -2.74 5.12 9.46
C TYR A 37 -1.95 5.85 8.37
N GLY A 38 -2.66 6.43 7.39
CA GLY A 38 -2.01 7.08 6.27
C GLY A 38 -2.99 7.29 5.14
N ARG A 39 -2.46 7.34 3.92
CA ARG A 39 -3.30 7.48 2.72
C ARG A 39 -2.75 6.61 1.62
N ASP A 40 -3.66 6.03 0.85
CA ASP A 40 -3.33 5.07 -0.19
C ASP A 40 -3.66 5.63 -1.56
N LEU A 41 -2.83 5.30 -2.54
CA LEU A 41 -3.06 5.61 -3.94
C LEU A 41 -2.79 4.36 -4.76
N LEU A 42 -3.53 4.19 -5.84
CA LEU A 42 -3.36 3.02 -6.70
C LEU A 42 -3.34 3.48 -8.15
N TYR A 43 -2.34 3.02 -8.88
CA TYR A 43 -2.19 3.31 -10.29
C TYR A 43 -2.05 2.00 -11.06
N ARG A 44 -2.39 2.03 -12.33
CA ARG A 44 -2.24 0.88 -13.21
C ARG A 44 -1.44 1.31 -14.43
N ASP A 45 -0.46 0.50 -14.83
CA ASP A 45 0.31 0.78 -16.03
C ASP A 45 -0.38 0.14 -17.24
N ARG A 46 0.24 0.28 -18.41
CA ARG A 46 -0.35 -0.23 -19.64
C ARG A 46 -0.23 -1.73 -19.80
N GLU A 47 0.57 -2.37 -18.95
CA GLU A 47 0.83 -3.80 -19.02
C GLU A 47 0.08 -4.57 -17.95
N HIS A 48 -0.93 -3.94 -17.37
CA HIS A 48 -1.78 -4.55 -16.35
C HIS A 48 -1.08 -4.81 -15.03
N HIS A 49 0.00 -4.07 -14.76
CA HIS A 49 0.59 -4.04 -13.43
C HIS A 49 -0.06 -2.92 -12.65
N TYR A 50 -0.29 -3.17 -11.38
CA TYR A 50 -0.80 -2.16 -10.47
C TYR A 50 0.33 -1.70 -9.58
N VAL A 51 0.36 -0.40 -9.30
CA VAL A 51 1.36 0.18 -8.42
C VAL A 51 0.61 0.84 -7.28
N PHE A 52 0.82 0.32 -6.09
CA PHE A 52 0.12 0.73 -4.90
C PHE A 52 1.06 1.53 -4.03
N PHE A 53 0.64 2.73 -3.64
CA PHE A 53 1.42 3.64 -2.80
C PHE A 53 0.71 3.83 -1.49
N ARG A 54 1.46 3.75 -0.38
CA ARG A 54 0.91 4.11 0.93
C ARG A 54 1.84 5.10 1.59
N TYR A 55 1.31 6.28 1.88
CA TYR A 55 2.03 7.27 2.66
C TYR A 55 1.59 7.11 4.11
N TRP A 56 2.49 6.65 4.95
CA TRP A 56 2.19 6.40 6.36
C TRP A 56 2.20 7.71 7.11
N LYS A 57 1.27 7.84 8.05
CA LYS A 57 1.21 9.02 8.88
C LYS A 57 2.46 9.15 9.76
N SER A 58 2.97 8.03 10.24
CA SER A 58 4.12 8.00 11.14
C SER A 58 4.65 6.58 11.22
N GLU A 59 5.82 6.43 11.80
CA GLU A 59 6.38 5.11 12.05
C GLU A 59 5.51 4.33 13.03
N ASP A 60 4.96 5.01 14.04
CA ASP A 60 4.08 4.35 14.99
C ASP A 60 2.82 3.84 14.30
N ALA A 61 2.25 4.63 13.38
CA ALA A 61 1.09 4.19 12.62
C ALA A 61 1.42 2.95 11.81
N ARG A 62 2.60 2.92 11.19
CA ARG A 62 3.03 1.78 10.40
C ARG A 62 3.12 0.52 11.25
N ARG A 63 3.73 0.64 12.42
CA ARG A 63 3.87 -0.50 13.32
C ARG A 63 2.53 -1.01 13.80
N THR A 64 1.65 -0.08 14.16
CA THR A 64 0.31 -0.46 14.63
C THR A 64 -0.46 -1.17 13.54
N ALA A 65 -0.36 -0.65 12.31
CA ALA A 65 -1.08 -1.25 11.19
C ALA A 65 -0.59 -2.67 10.89
N GLN A 66 0.70 -2.93 11.07
CA GLN A 66 1.25 -4.26 10.78
C GLN A 66 0.73 -5.32 11.74
N GLU A 67 0.19 -4.91 12.89
CA GLU A 67 -0.35 -5.84 13.87
C GLU A 67 -1.87 -5.77 13.93
N ASP A 68 -2.48 -4.96 13.09
CA ASP A 68 -3.93 -4.76 13.09
C ASP A 68 -4.62 -5.96 12.45
N PRO A 69 -5.51 -6.66 13.17
CA PRO A 69 -6.16 -7.84 12.61
C PRO A 69 -6.97 -7.57 11.34
N GLU A 70 -7.58 -6.39 11.23
CA GLU A 70 -8.33 -6.06 10.02
C GLU A 70 -7.41 -5.92 8.82
N MET A 71 -6.25 -5.28 9.02
CA MET A 71 -5.25 -5.16 7.97
C MET A 71 -4.71 -6.52 7.56
N LEU A 72 -4.41 -7.35 8.55
CA LEU A 72 -3.88 -8.68 8.28
C LEU A 72 -4.87 -9.54 7.52
N ARG A 73 -6.17 -9.40 7.83
CA ARG A 73 -7.20 -10.16 7.14
C ARG A 73 -7.25 -9.78 5.67
N CYS A 74 -7.16 -8.48 5.37
CA CYS A 74 -7.13 -8.04 3.97
C CYS A 74 -5.92 -8.58 3.24
N TRP A 75 -4.76 -8.54 3.86
CA TRP A 75 -3.55 -9.05 3.22
C TRP A 75 -3.62 -10.56 3.00
N ALA A 76 -4.26 -11.28 3.93
CA ALA A 76 -4.46 -12.71 3.73
C ALA A 76 -5.35 -12.99 2.52
N LYS A 77 -6.40 -12.19 2.34
CA LYS A 77 -7.26 -12.31 1.16
C LYS A 77 -6.47 -12.01 -0.11
N LEU A 78 -5.69 -10.94 -0.08
CA LEU A 78 -4.89 -10.56 -1.25
C LEU A 78 -3.92 -11.65 -1.66
N GLY A 79 -3.44 -12.44 -0.71
CA GLY A 79 -2.55 -13.55 -1.03
C GLY A 79 -3.14 -14.55 -2.01
N ASN A 80 -4.47 -14.62 -2.10
CA ASN A 80 -5.16 -15.50 -3.03
C ASN A 80 -5.67 -14.76 -4.27
N GLU A 81 -5.43 -13.46 -4.35
CA GLU A 81 -6.01 -12.63 -5.42
C GLU A 81 -4.95 -11.97 -6.30
N ILE A 82 -3.75 -11.79 -5.78
CA ILE A 82 -2.71 -11.08 -6.53
C ILE A 82 -1.39 -11.81 -6.44
N GLN A 83 -0.51 -11.44 -7.37
CA GLN A 83 0.89 -11.84 -7.30
C GLN A 83 1.71 -10.58 -7.11
N ILE A 84 2.53 -10.55 -6.07
CA ILE A 84 3.42 -9.43 -5.81
C ILE A 84 4.61 -9.52 -6.74
N VAL A 85 4.88 -8.43 -7.45
CA VAL A 85 6.04 -8.33 -8.32
C VAL A 85 7.22 -7.75 -7.56
N LYS A 86 6.97 -6.68 -6.78
CA LYS A 86 8.04 -6.02 -6.05
C LYS A 86 7.43 -5.23 -4.91
N VAL A 87 8.09 -5.25 -3.75
CA VAL A 87 7.66 -4.47 -2.61
C VAL A 87 8.83 -3.62 -2.12
N TYR A 88 8.54 -2.35 -1.87
CA TYR A 88 9.44 -1.46 -1.15
C TYR A 88 8.75 -1.14 0.16
N GLU A 89 9.22 -1.73 1.25
CA GLU A 89 8.51 -1.60 2.53
C GLU A 89 8.58 -0.19 3.07
N THR A 90 9.73 0.44 2.95
CA THR A 90 9.88 1.82 3.37
C THR A 90 10.82 2.53 2.42
N LEU A 91 10.39 3.68 1.96
CA LEU A 91 11.19 4.55 1.12
C LEU A 91 11.23 5.91 1.79
N ALA A 92 12.41 6.49 1.85
CA ALA A 92 12.58 7.82 2.39
C ALA A 92 12.85 8.79 1.25
N GLU A 93 12.23 9.94 1.33
CA GLU A 93 12.44 10.94 0.30
C GLU A 93 13.88 11.45 0.36
N VAL A 94 14.50 11.55 -0.81
CA VAL A 94 15.80 12.18 -0.95
C VAL A 94 15.55 13.56 -1.54
N PRO A 95 15.83 14.64 -0.81
CA PRO A 95 15.60 15.97 -1.34
C PRO A 95 16.45 16.20 -2.57
N LEU A 96 15.83 16.69 -3.63
CA LEU A 96 16.53 16.98 -4.87
C LEU A 96 16.93 18.44 -4.98
N GLU A 97 16.28 19.29 -4.21
CA GLU A 97 16.66 20.68 -4.18
C GLU A 97 17.93 20.84 -3.39
N LYS A 98 18.87 21.57 -3.95
CA LYS A 98 20.06 21.89 -3.21
C LYS A 98 19.72 22.90 -2.15
N GLY A 99 20.18 22.63 -0.93
CA GLY A 99 19.96 23.55 0.16
C GLY A 99 20.59 24.89 -0.13
N LYS A 100 20.01 25.92 0.42
CA LYS A 100 20.53 27.27 0.23
C LYS A 100 21.43 27.66 1.33
#